data_8d333946347d3c95c4e2aab41bd9b458
#
_entry.id   8d333946347d3c95c4e2aab41bd9b458
#
_cell.length_a   1.000
_cell.length_b   1.000
_cell.length_c   1.000
_cell.angle_alpha   90.00
_cell.angle_beta   90.00
_cell.angle_gamma   90.00
#
_symmetry.space_group_name_H-M   'P 1'
#
loop_
_entity.id
_entity.type
_entity.pdbx_description
1 polymer ?
#
loop_
_entity_poly.entity_id
_entity_poly.type
_entity_poly.pdbx_seq_one_letter_code
_entity_poly.pdbx_strand_id
1 'polypeptide(L)'
;GIVSLFMAGLLGIVADRWINAERVLGACHLIGAGLLLWASTIRDYPTLYVVMLLNNMFYMPTIALNNTVSYIVLEKKGFNIVKIFPPIRVWGTVGFIAAMWVVDLAGWTLSQMQLYVSAGSGIILGIYAFTMPGCPPVKTKEKKSIASSLGLDAFVLFRNSRMAIFFVFAMFLGAALQITNAFGLP
;
A
#
# COMPACT_ATOMS: atom_id res chain seq x y z
N GLY A 1 0.54 13.57 0.71
CA GLY A 1 -0.84 13.29 0.26
C GLY A 1 -0.99 13.22 -1.24
N ILE A 2 -0.99 14.37 -1.97
CA ILE A 2 -1.29 14.42 -3.41
C ILE A 2 -0.32 13.56 -4.24
N VAL A 3 0.96 13.67 -3.99
CA VAL A 3 2.01 12.90 -4.72
C VAL A 3 1.82 11.39 -4.55
N SER A 4 1.49 10.92 -3.36
CA SER A 4 1.25 9.49 -3.08
C SER A 4 0.05 8.95 -3.84
N LEU A 5 -0.97 9.78 -4.05
CA LEU A 5 -2.17 9.40 -4.82
C LEU A 5 -1.85 9.20 -6.30
N PHE A 6 -1.05 10.10 -6.89
CA PHE A 6 -0.59 9.95 -8.27
C PHE A 6 0.32 8.73 -8.45
N MET A 7 1.22 8.47 -7.49
CA MET A 7 2.12 7.32 -7.56
C MET A 7 1.36 5.99 -7.45
N ALA A 8 0.30 5.93 -6.63
CA ALA A 8 -0.53 4.74 -6.55
C ALA A 8 -1.18 4.41 -7.90
N GLY A 9 -1.70 5.43 -8.61
CA GLY A 9 -2.23 5.26 -9.96
C GLY A 9 -1.17 4.85 -10.99
N LEU A 10 -0.01 5.49 -10.97
CA LEU A 10 1.08 5.19 -11.92
C LEU A 10 1.60 3.76 -11.74
N LEU A 11 1.91 3.34 -10.52
CA LEU A 11 2.40 1.99 -10.25
C LEU A 11 1.31 0.92 -10.47
N GLY A 12 0.03 1.27 -10.27
CA GLY A 12 -1.09 0.43 -10.68
C GLY A 12 -1.09 0.20 -12.20
N ILE A 13 -0.92 1.27 -13.00
CA ILE A 13 -0.82 1.16 -14.46
C ILE A 13 0.38 0.29 -14.89
N VAL A 14 1.53 0.43 -14.22
CA VAL A 14 2.73 -0.38 -14.49
C VAL A 14 2.44 -1.86 -14.22
N ALA A 15 1.79 -2.16 -13.09
CA ALA A 15 1.41 -3.53 -12.73
C ALA A 15 0.35 -4.12 -13.66
N ASP A 16 -0.59 -3.30 -14.15
CA ASP A 16 -1.66 -3.75 -15.02
C ASP A 16 -1.21 -3.97 -16.47
N ARG A 17 -0.17 -3.28 -16.93
CA ARG A 17 0.21 -3.27 -18.35
C ARG A 17 1.54 -3.93 -18.68
N TRP A 18 2.55 -3.82 -17.80
CA TRP A 18 3.93 -4.14 -18.17
C TRP A 18 4.60 -5.16 -17.28
N ILE A 19 4.39 -5.10 -15.98
CA ILE A 19 5.12 -5.92 -15.02
C ILE A 19 4.12 -6.63 -14.12
N ASN A 20 4.42 -7.86 -13.77
CA ASN A 20 3.59 -8.62 -12.84
C ASN A 20 3.42 -7.88 -11.50
N ALA A 21 2.19 -7.84 -10.99
CA ALA A 21 1.85 -7.08 -9.79
C ALA A 21 2.68 -7.48 -8.55
N GLU A 22 2.98 -8.77 -8.36
CA GLU A 22 3.83 -9.25 -7.27
C GLU A 22 5.26 -8.74 -7.36
N ARG A 23 5.80 -8.57 -8.59
CA ARG A 23 7.14 -8.04 -8.79
C ARG A 23 7.21 -6.55 -8.49
N VAL A 24 6.21 -5.79 -8.92
CA VAL A 24 6.10 -4.36 -8.59
C VAL A 24 5.96 -4.18 -7.07
N LEU A 25 5.14 -5.01 -6.42
CA LEU A 25 4.98 -5.02 -4.96
C LEU A 25 6.32 -5.28 -4.26
N GLY A 26 7.05 -6.33 -4.67
CA GLY A 26 8.36 -6.67 -4.11
C GLY A 26 9.39 -5.56 -4.31
N ALA A 27 9.47 -4.98 -5.51
CA ALA A 27 10.38 -3.87 -5.81
C ALA A 27 10.08 -2.64 -4.95
N CYS A 28 8.81 -2.27 -4.77
CA CYS A 28 8.40 -1.16 -3.92
C CYS A 28 8.80 -1.37 -2.46
N HIS A 29 8.65 -2.57 -1.93
CA HIS A 29 9.08 -2.89 -0.56
C HIS A 29 10.60 -2.83 -0.39
N LEU A 30 11.38 -3.34 -1.35
CA LEU A 30 12.84 -3.29 -1.29
C LEU A 30 13.37 -1.86 -1.42
N ILE A 31 12.81 -1.05 -2.34
CA ILE A 31 13.17 0.37 -2.47
C ILE A 31 12.81 1.12 -1.19
N GLY A 32 11.60 0.90 -0.64
CA GLY A 32 11.18 1.50 0.61
C GLY A 32 12.10 1.14 1.77
N ALA A 33 12.48 -0.13 1.89
CA ALA A 33 13.42 -0.60 2.92
C ALA A 33 14.79 0.11 2.79
N GLY A 34 15.32 0.23 1.58
CA GLY A 34 16.56 0.98 1.31
C GLY A 34 16.47 2.45 1.71
N LEU A 35 15.34 3.10 1.40
CA LEU A 35 15.08 4.48 1.79
C LEU A 35 14.98 4.66 3.31
N LEU A 36 14.38 3.70 4.03
CA LEU A 36 14.31 3.72 5.49
C LEU A 36 15.68 3.52 6.14
N LEU A 37 16.51 2.62 5.60
CA LEU A 37 17.90 2.46 6.04
C LEU A 37 18.71 3.74 5.79
N TRP A 38 18.50 4.39 4.65
CA TRP A 38 19.13 5.69 4.40
C TRP A 38 18.64 6.77 5.35
N ALA A 39 17.32 6.86 5.58
CA ALA A 39 16.71 7.79 6.52
C ALA A 39 17.29 7.67 7.94
N SER A 40 17.64 6.45 8.38
CA SER A 40 18.23 6.22 9.71
C SER A 40 19.61 6.87 9.90
N THR A 41 20.31 7.19 8.82
CA THR A 41 21.65 7.83 8.87
C THR A 41 21.59 9.35 8.78
N ILE A 42 20.45 9.92 8.38
CA ILE A 42 20.27 11.35 8.14
C ILE A 42 20.05 12.08 9.47
N ARG A 43 20.71 13.23 9.62
CA ARG A 43 20.62 14.08 10.81
C ARG A 43 19.93 15.42 10.54
N ASP A 44 19.92 15.87 9.29
CA ASP A 44 19.31 17.13 8.88
C ASP A 44 17.84 16.92 8.49
N TYR A 45 16.98 17.82 8.98
CA TYR A 45 15.53 17.72 8.76
C TYR A 45 15.11 17.84 7.29
N PRO A 46 15.65 18.76 6.46
CA PRO A 46 15.24 18.89 5.06
C PRO A 46 15.47 17.61 4.25
N THR A 47 16.67 17.01 4.39
CA THR A 47 17.00 15.76 3.68
C THR A 47 16.15 14.60 4.19
N LEU A 48 15.96 14.49 5.51
CA LEU A 48 15.09 13.48 6.09
C LEU A 48 13.65 13.59 5.54
N TYR A 49 13.12 14.81 5.46
CA TYR A 49 11.77 15.05 4.91
C TYR A 49 11.65 14.56 3.46
N VAL A 50 12.64 14.87 2.62
CA VAL A 50 12.64 14.43 1.21
C VAL A 50 12.70 12.90 1.10
N VAL A 51 13.56 12.25 1.87
CA VAL A 51 13.70 10.78 1.86
C VAL A 51 12.44 10.10 2.36
N MET A 52 11.80 10.62 3.41
CA MET A 52 10.53 10.10 3.92
C MET A 52 9.38 10.35 2.94
N LEU A 53 9.40 11.45 2.18
CA LEU A 53 8.45 11.70 1.11
C LEU A 53 8.62 10.68 -0.02
N LEU A 54 9.85 10.41 -0.43
CA LEU A 54 10.16 9.37 -1.42
C LEU A 54 9.71 7.99 -0.93
N ASN A 55 10.01 7.64 0.32
CA ASN A 55 9.54 6.39 0.90
C ASN A 55 8.01 6.26 0.83
N ASN A 56 7.29 7.32 1.16
CA ASN A 56 5.83 7.34 1.10
C ASN A 56 5.28 7.17 -0.33
N MET A 57 6.00 7.66 -1.34
CA MET A 57 5.64 7.47 -2.75
C MET A 57 5.67 6.00 -3.17
N PHE A 58 6.63 5.22 -2.66
CA PHE A 58 6.71 3.78 -2.94
C PHE A 58 5.84 2.95 -2.00
N TYR A 59 5.64 3.38 -0.76
CA TYR A 59 4.88 2.65 0.23
C TYR A 59 3.36 2.67 -0.05
N MET A 60 2.79 3.83 -0.38
CA MET A 60 1.33 3.95 -0.57
C MET A 60 0.77 3.02 -1.66
N PRO A 61 1.41 2.86 -2.82
CA PRO A 61 0.95 1.91 -3.84
C PRO A 61 0.96 0.45 -3.38
N THR A 62 1.83 0.07 -2.44
CA THR A 62 1.91 -1.33 -1.97
C THR A 62 0.62 -1.80 -1.33
N ILE A 63 -0.15 -0.91 -0.71
CA ILE A 63 -1.45 -1.23 -0.10
C ILE A 63 -2.44 -1.68 -1.18
N ALA A 64 -2.52 -0.95 -2.30
CA ALA A 64 -3.39 -1.30 -3.41
C ALA A 64 -2.89 -2.56 -4.13
N LEU A 65 -1.58 -2.64 -4.42
CA LEU A 65 -0.96 -3.80 -5.06
C LEU A 65 -1.14 -5.08 -4.25
N ASN A 66 -1.01 -5.01 -2.93
CA ASN A 66 -1.23 -6.16 -2.04
C ASN A 66 -2.67 -6.68 -2.14
N ASN A 67 -3.67 -5.79 -2.18
CA ASN A 67 -5.05 -6.18 -2.39
C ASN A 67 -5.24 -6.81 -3.78
N THR A 68 -4.68 -6.22 -4.83
CA THR A 68 -4.75 -6.74 -6.21
C THR A 68 -4.14 -8.14 -6.31
N VAL A 69 -2.93 -8.35 -5.78
CA VAL A 69 -2.27 -9.66 -5.77
C VAL A 69 -3.10 -10.67 -5.00
N SER A 70 -3.65 -10.29 -3.84
CA SER A 70 -4.53 -11.16 -3.05
C SER A 70 -5.77 -11.59 -3.83
N TYR A 71 -6.42 -10.68 -4.54
CA TYR A 71 -7.59 -10.99 -5.36
C TYR A 71 -7.25 -11.96 -6.50
N ILE A 72 -6.18 -11.68 -7.24
CA ILE A 72 -5.75 -12.53 -8.35
C ILE A 72 -5.40 -13.95 -7.86
N VAL A 73 -4.71 -14.06 -6.73
CA VAL A 73 -4.33 -15.37 -6.17
C VAL A 73 -5.56 -16.15 -5.68
N LEU A 74 -6.50 -15.48 -5.01
CA LEU A 74 -7.75 -16.12 -4.56
C LEU A 74 -8.59 -16.58 -5.74
N GLU A 75 -8.74 -15.75 -6.77
CA GLU A 75 -9.48 -16.09 -7.98
C GLU A 75 -8.87 -17.28 -8.72
N LYS A 76 -7.54 -17.28 -8.91
CA LYS A 76 -6.82 -18.41 -9.53
C LYS A 76 -7.00 -19.74 -8.80
N LYS A 77 -7.17 -19.69 -7.48
CA LYS A 77 -7.43 -20.87 -6.65
C LYS A 77 -8.92 -21.24 -6.55
N GLY A 78 -9.80 -20.52 -7.23
CA GLY A 78 -11.25 -20.78 -7.24
C GLY A 78 -11.97 -20.39 -5.95
N PHE A 79 -11.36 -19.55 -5.12
CA PHE A 79 -11.98 -19.08 -3.89
C PHE A 79 -12.93 -17.91 -4.14
N ASN A 80 -14.00 -17.85 -3.35
CA ASN A 80 -14.90 -16.70 -3.35
C ASN A 80 -14.25 -15.51 -2.64
N ILE A 81 -13.80 -14.50 -3.42
CA ILE A 81 -13.10 -13.32 -2.94
C ILE A 81 -13.91 -12.60 -1.86
N VAL A 82 -15.22 -12.42 -2.07
CA VAL A 82 -16.09 -11.67 -1.15
C VAL A 82 -16.16 -12.30 0.24
N LYS A 83 -16.09 -13.64 0.32
CA LYS A 83 -16.16 -14.37 1.60
C LYS A 83 -14.79 -14.51 2.27
N ILE A 84 -13.71 -14.69 1.49
CA ILE A 84 -12.40 -15.10 2.02
C ILE A 84 -11.46 -13.91 2.22
N PHE A 85 -11.55 -12.87 1.40
CA PHE A 85 -10.67 -11.71 1.52
C PHE A 85 -10.84 -10.93 2.84
N PRO A 86 -12.07 -10.65 3.35
CA PRO A 86 -12.22 -9.91 4.59
C PRO A 86 -11.52 -10.56 5.80
N PRO A 87 -11.66 -11.86 6.08
CA PRO A 87 -10.89 -12.51 7.14
C PRO A 87 -9.37 -12.41 6.96
N ILE A 88 -8.87 -12.58 5.72
CA ILE A 88 -7.44 -12.42 5.44
C ILE A 88 -6.97 -11.00 5.76
N ARG A 89 -7.76 -10.00 5.40
CA ARG A 89 -7.45 -8.59 5.65
C ARG A 89 -7.32 -8.27 7.14
N VAL A 90 -8.10 -8.94 8.01
CA VAL A 90 -8.02 -8.77 9.48
C VAL A 90 -6.65 -9.14 10.02
N TRP A 91 -5.99 -10.17 9.46
CA TRP A 91 -4.64 -10.57 9.86
C TRP A 91 -3.61 -9.45 9.64
N GLY A 92 -3.83 -8.58 8.65
CA GLY A 92 -3.02 -7.37 8.49
C GLY A 92 -3.11 -6.44 9.70
N THR A 93 -4.31 -6.28 10.28
CA THR A 93 -4.51 -5.48 11.50
C THR A 93 -3.86 -6.14 12.71
N VAL A 94 -4.00 -7.46 12.85
CA VAL A 94 -3.33 -8.22 13.93
C VAL A 94 -1.81 -8.06 13.85
N GLY A 95 -1.23 -8.19 12.65
CA GLY A 95 0.20 -7.98 12.43
C GLY A 95 0.65 -6.55 12.76
N PHE A 96 -0.15 -5.55 12.43
CA PHE A 96 0.11 -4.15 12.78
C PHE A 96 0.15 -3.95 14.31
N ILE A 97 -0.85 -4.47 15.03
CA ILE A 97 -0.91 -4.40 16.50
C ILE A 97 0.30 -5.11 17.12
N ALA A 98 0.63 -6.32 16.65
CA ALA A 98 1.78 -7.07 17.15
C ALA A 98 3.10 -6.30 16.92
N ALA A 99 3.28 -5.68 15.76
CA ALA A 99 4.46 -4.88 15.47
C ALA A 99 4.56 -3.65 16.39
N MET A 100 3.44 -2.97 16.66
CA MET A 100 3.42 -1.85 17.61
C MET A 100 3.81 -2.30 19.01
N TRP A 101 3.27 -3.41 19.49
CA TRP A 101 3.62 -3.94 20.81
C TRP A 101 5.09 -4.34 20.92
N VAL A 102 5.66 -4.96 19.88
CA VAL A 102 7.08 -5.30 19.86
C VAL A 102 7.94 -4.06 19.98
N VAL A 103 7.64 -2.99 19.23
CA VAL A 103 8.39 -1.73 19.27
C VAL A 103 8.26 -1.05 20.63
N ASP A 104 7.06 -1.03 21.20
CA ASP A 104 6.77 -0.39 22.49
C ASP A 104 7.45 -1.14 23.65
N LEU A 105 7.23 -2.45 23.75
CA LEU A 105 7.84 -3.30 24.81
C LEU A 105 9.37 -3.31 24.75
N ALA A 106 9.95 -3.17 23.55
CA ALA A 106 11.40 -3.03 23.37
C ALA A 106 11.94 -1.64 23.72
N GLY A 107 11.06 -0.67 24.06
CA GLY A 107 11.47 0.71 24.36
C GLY A 107 12.00 1.48 23.15
N TRP A 108 11.64 1.07 21.93
CA TRP A 108 12.18 1.67 20.69
C TRP A 108 11.31 2.79 20.12
N THR A 109 10.26 3.20 20.83
CA THR A 109 9.22 4.14 20.36
C THR A 109 9.81 5.52 19.95
N LEU A 110 10.88 5.96 20.58
CA LEU A 110 11.58 7.23 20.24
C LEU A 110 12.99 6.99 19.67
N SER A 111 13.26 5.77 19.19
CA SER A 111 14.58 5.37 18.70
C SER A 111 14.58 5.19 17.19
N GLN A 112 15.75 5.36 16.57
CA GLN A 112 15.98 4.99 15.15
C GLN A 112 15.76 3.50 14.88
N MET A 113 15.68 2.64 15.92
CA MET A 113 15.41 1.22 15.80
C MET A 113 14.07 0.93 15.11
N GLN A 114 13.08 1.83 15.21
CA GLN A 114 11.83 1.72 14.44
C GLN A 114 12.08 1.65 12.93
N LEU A 115 13.01 2.47 12.42
CA LEU A 115 13.34 2.49 10.99
C LEU A 115 14.01 1.19 10.56
N TYR A 116 14.89 0.62 11.41
CA TYR A 116 15.52 -0.67 11.13
C TYR A 116 14.53 -1.83 11.15
N VAL A 117 13.61 -1.86 12.12
CA VAL A 117 12.54 -2.87 12.19
C VAL A 117 11.63 -2.77 10.96
N SER A 118 11.25 -1.56 10.59
CA SER A 118 10.42 -1.32 9.40
C SER A 118 11.14 -1.71 8.11
N ALA A 119 12.42 -1.35 7.98
CA ALA A 119 13.25 -1.74 6.83
C ALA A 119 13.43 -3.27 6.75
N GLY A 120 13.72 -3.93 7.88
CA GLY A 120 13.82 -5.39 7.95
C GLY A 120 12.53 -6.09 7.53
N SER A 121 11.39 -5.62 8.03
CA SER A 121 10.07 -6.11 7.61
C SER A 121 9.84 -5.89 6.12
N GLY A 122 10.22 -4.72 5.59
CA GLY A 122 10.14 -4.40 4.16
C GLY A 122 10.98 -5.33 3.29
N ILE A 123 12.20 -5.67 3.72
CA ILE A 123 13.07 -6.63 3.02
C ILE A 123 12.42 -8.02 2.99
N ILE A 124 11.93 -8.50 4.13
CA ILE A 124 11.27 -9.81 4.23
C ILE A 124 10.05 -9.86 3.31
N LEU A 125 9.18 -8.84 3.36
CA LEU A 125 8.00 -8.73 2.51
C LEU A 125 8.37 -8.61 1.02
N GLY A 126 9.42 -7.86 0.70
CA GLY A 126 9.92 -7.72 -0.67
C GLY A 126 10.38 -9.05 -1.24
N ILE A 127 11.20 -9.80 -0.50
CA ILE A 127 11.67 -11.14 -0.91
C ILE A 127 10.48 -12.10 -1.03
N TYR A 128 9.58 -12.10 -0.04
CA TYR A 128 8.38 -12.94 -0.06
C TYR A 128 7.49 -12.66 -1.27
N ALA A 129 7.33 -11.40 -1.66
CA ALA A 129 6.53 -11.03 -2.83
C ALA A 129 7.04 -11.69 -4.12
N PHE A 130 8.35 -11.85 -4.29
CA PHE A 130 8.92 -12.56 -5.44
C PHE A 130 8.67 -14.08 -5.43
N THR A 131 8.32 -14.65 -4.29
CA THR A 131 7.97 -16.08 -4.17
C THR A 131 6.48 -16.35 -4.42
N MET A 132 5.66 -15.29 -4.53
CA MET A 132 4.22 -15.41 -4.75
C MET A 132 3.91 -15.94 -6.17
N PRO A 133 2.74 -16.58 -6.35
CA PRO A 133 2.28 -17.00 -7.67
C PRO A 133 2.23 -15.81 -8.62
N GLY A 134 2.78 -15.98 -9.83
CA GLY A 134 2.81 -14.91 -10.83
C GLY A 134 1.43 -14.33 -11.10
N CYS A 135 1.30 -13.01 -11.00
CA CYS A 135 0.11 -12.23 -11.30
C CYS A 135 0.35 -11.42 -12.58
N PRO A 136 0.25 -12.05 -13.76
CA PRO A 136 0.60 -11.40 -15.02
C PRO A 136 -0.35 -10.24 -15.30
N PRO A 137 0.14 -9.20 -15.98
CA PRO A 137 -0.69 -8.08 -16.38
C PRO A 137 -1.87 -8.55 -17.26
N VAL A 138 -3.04 -8.02 -17.00
CA VAL A 138 -4.23 -8.33 -17.81
C VAL A 138 -4.07 -7.65 -19.16
N LYS A 139 -3.70 -8.42 -20.18
CA LYS A 139 -3.65 -7.95 -21.59
C LYS A 139 -5.07 -7.69 -22.08
N THR A 140 -5.68 -6.61 -21.63
CA THR A 140 -6.96 -6.15 -22.21
C THR A 140 -6.67 -5.65 -23.61
N LYS A 141 -7.27 -6.27 -24.64
CA LYS A 141 -7.16 -5.85 -26.05
C LYS A 141 -7.73 -4.43 -26.28
N GLU A 142 -8.51 -3.92 -25.38
CA GLU A 142 -8.99 -2.55 -25.43
C GLU A 142 -7.94 -1.58 -24.90
N LYS A 143 -7.63 -0.57 -25.69
CA LYS A 143 -6.82 0.59 -25.26
C LYS A 143 -7.59 1.33 -24.16
N LYS A 144 -7.50 0.86 -22.92
CA LYS A 144 -8.01 1.65 -21.80
C LYS A 144 -7.35 3.02 -21.86
N SER A 145 -8.16 4.06 -21.90
CA SER A 145 -7.70 5.44 -21.78
C SER A 145 -6.88 5.60 -20.50
N ILE A 146 -5.93 6.51 -20.47
CA ILE A 146 -5.18 6.86 -19.25
C ILE A 146 -6.16 7.25 -18.15
N ALA A 147 -7.24 7.95 -18.48
CA ALA A 147 -8.31 8.29 -17.57
C ALA A 147 -8.98 7.06 -16.93
N SER A 148 -9.29 6.05 -17.73
CA SER A 148 -9.83 4.76 -17.27
C SER A 148 -8.84 4.01 -16.37
N SER A 149 -7.57 4.04 -16.72
CA SER A 149 -6.50 3.40 -15.93
C SER A 149 -6.25 4.12 -14.59
N LEU A 150 -6.53 5.41 -14.49
CA LEU A 150 -6.50 6.20 -13.27
C LEU A 150 -7.76 6.02 -12.40
N GLY A 151 -8.71 5.18 -12.84
CA GLY A 151 -9.95 4.93 -12.10
C GLY A 151 -10.98 6.06 -12.22
N LEU A 152 -10.80 7.01 -13.15
CA LEU A 152 -11.75 8.11 -13.33
C LEU A 152 -13.13 7.62 -13.78
N ASP A 153 -13.22 6.41 -14.35
CA ASP A 153 -14.50 5.77 -14.68
C ASP A 153 -15.35 5.52 -13.42
N ALA A 154 -14.72 5.43 -12.24
CA ALA A 154 -15.44 5.30 -10.97
C ALA A 154 -16.32 6.53 -10.67
N PHE A 155 -16.03 7.70 -11.25
CA PHE A 155 -16.88 8.87 -11.09
C PHE A 155 -18.28 8.69 -11.70
N VAL A 156 -18.45 7.77 -12.64
CA VAL A 156 -19.78 7.39 -13.16
C VAL A 156 -20.67 6.83 -12.04
N LEU A 157 -20.09 6.20 -11.02
CA LEU A 157 -20.81 5.66 -9.88
C LEU A 157 -21.47 6.76 -9.02
N PHE A 158 -20.94 8.00 -9.05
CA PHE A 158 -21.56 9.14 -8.36
C PHE A 158 -22.93 9.52 -8.95
N ARG A 159 -23.26 9.05 -10.15
CA ARG A 159 -24.58 9.21 -10.75
C ARG A 159 -25.68 8.46 -9.97
N ASN A 160 -25.30 7.43 -9.23
CA ASN A 160 -26.21 6.73 -8.32
C ASN A 160 -26.09 7.34 -6.91
N SER A 161 -27.16 7.94 -6.39
CA SER A 161 -27.17 8.65 -5.11
C SER A 161 -26.69 7.77 -3.94
N ARG A 162 -27.05 6.48 -3.93
CA ARG A 162 -26.61 5.55 -2.87
C ARG A 162 -25.11 5.32 -2.90
N MET A 163 -24.53 5.19 -4.09
CA MET A 163 -23.10 5.04 -4.27
C MET A 163 -22.36 6.33 -3.94
N ALA A 164 -22.90 7.49 -4.33
CA ALA A 164 -22.34 8.80 -3.99
C ALA A 164 -22.24 8.98 -2.47
N ILE A 165 -23.31 8.69 -1.73
CA ILE A 165 -23.33 8.76 -0.26
C ILE A 165 -22.29 7.82 0.34
N PHE A 166 -22.19 6.58 -0.18
CA PHE A 166 -21.19 5.63 0.27
C PHE A 166 -19.76 6.14 0.06
N PHE A 167 -19.45 6.72 -1.10
CA PHE A 167 -18.11 7.27 -1.38
C PHE A 167 -17.78 8.46 -0.48
N VAL A 168 -18.75 9.37 -0.27
CA VAL A 168 -18.58 10.52 0.64
C VAL A 168 -18.33 10.03 2.07
N PHE A 169 -19.12 9.06 2.54
CA PHE A 169 -18.93 8.46 3.86
C PHE A 169 -17.55 7.80 3.97
N ALA A 170 -17.13 7.00 2.99
CA ALA A 170 -15.83 6.36 2.98
C ALA A 170 -14.67 7.37 2.98
N MET A 171 -14.82 8.50 2.29
CA MET A 171 -13.85 9.58 2.29
C MET A 171 -13.72 10.22 3.68
N PHE A 172 -14.84 10.53 4.35
CA PHE A 172 -14.82 11.09 5.70
C PHE A 172 -14.26 10.09 6.72
N LEU A 173 -14.61 8.81 6.60
CA LEU A 173 -14.05 7.76 7.46
C LEU A 173 -12.53 7.63 7.29
N GLY A 174 -12.05 7.66 6.05
CA GLY A 174 -10.62 7.64 5.76
C GLY A 174 -9.87 8.87 6.31
N ALA A 175 -10.48 10.06 6.18
CA ALA A 175 -9.94 11.29 6.75
C ALA A 175 -9.89 11.23 8.29
N ALA A 176 -10.95 10.76 8.94
CA ALA A 176 -11.01 10.61 10.38
C ALA A 176 -9.95 9.63 10.90
N LEU A 177 -9.80 8.46 10.24
CA LEU A 177 -8.74 7.50 10.55
C LEU A 177 -7.34 8.10 10.41
N GLN A 178 -7.10 8.88 9.35
CA GLN A 178 -5.80 9.50 9.12
C GLN A 178 -5.49 10.57 10.17
N ILE A 179 -6.47 11.37 10.56
CA ILE A 179 -6.32 12.36 11.64
C ILE A 179 -6.04 11.66 12.97
N THR A 180 -6.77 10.59 13.29
CA THR A 180 -6.56 9.82 14.52
C THR A 180 -5.17 9.19 14.56
N ASN A 181 -4.70 8.62 13.44
CA ASN A 181 -3.35 8.05 13.34
C ASN A 181 -2.25 9.09 13.44
N ALA A 182 -2.49 10.33 12.96
CA ALA A 182 -1.48 11.39 12.96
C ALA A 182 -1.41 12.15 14.30
N PHE A 183 -2.53 12.29 14.99
CA PHE A 183 -2.67 13.18 16.16
C PHE A 183 -3.29 12.51 17.40
N GLY A 184 -3.75 11.28 17.27
CA GLY A 184 -4.50 10.57 18.32
C GLY A 184 -3.64 9.79 19.32
N LEU A 185 -2.31 9.83 19.18
CA LEU A 185 -1.40 9.24 20.14
C LEU A 185 -0.81 10.34 21.05
N PRO A 186 -0.79 10.14 22.36
CA PRO A 186 -0.12 11.04 23.30
C PRO A 186 1.38 11.06 23.09
#